data_2436990d25eee8b0c1e6ecd012755a75
#
_entry.id   2436990d25eee8b0c1e6ecd012755a75
#
_cell.length_a   1.000
_cell.length_b   1.000
_cell.length_c   1.000
_cell.angle_alpha   90.00
_cell.angle_beta   90.00
_cell.angle_gamma   90.00
#
_symmetry.space_group_name_H-M   'P 1'
#
loop_
_entity.id
_entity.type
_entity.pdbx_description
1 polymer ?
#
loop_
_entity_poly.entity_id
_entity_poly.type
_entity_poly.pdbx_seq_one_letter_code
_entity_poly.pdbx_strand_id
1 'polypeptide(L)'
;MDFKDILEQWESSPEGQKAAEDGRFSHVLKEKEAGSRISAPPGTHTVYHSGHASLVQLKNLRPQAELDLHGVTAEEAQRMVEDFLRESLNRKLVKVRIVHGRGLHSPDGRSVLKDVVLRTLKASPYVRATGTPAPVEGGSGAVWVILQRGKAEPVAR
;
A
#
# COMPACT_ATOMS: atom_id res chain seq x y z
N MET A 1 19.51 17.54 19.49
CA MET A 1 18.34 18.12 20.17
C MET A 1 17.25 17.05 20.23
N ASP A 2 16.88 16.72 21.43
CA ASP A 2 15.78 15.78 21.65
C ASP A 2 14.44 16.48 21.36
N PHE A 3 13.44 15.73 20.91
CA PHE A 3 12.09 16.24 20.64
C PHE A 3 11.49 16.98 21.88
N LYS A 4 11.86 16.54 23.06
CA LYS A 4 11.48 17.13 24.33
C LYS A 4 12.00 18.58 24.49
N ASP A 5 13.23 18.82 24.06
CA ASP A 5 13.86 20.17 24.11
C ASP A 5 13.18 21.12 23.11
N ILE A 6 12.79 20.61 21.95
CA ILE A 6 12.07 21.40 20.92
C ILE A 6 10.67 21.77 21.42
N LEU A 7 9.98 20.86 22.10
CA LEU A 7 8.65 21.08 22.64
C LEU A 7 8.69 22.12 23.77
N GLU A 8 9.67 22.02 24.66
CA GLU A 8 9.85 22.95 25.78
C GLU A 8 10.21 24.35 25.29
N GLN A 9 11.02 24.47 24.24
CA GLN A 9 11.34 25.72 23.59
C GLN A 9 10.13 26.33 22.87
N TRP A 10 9.25 25.53 22.31
CA TRP A 10 8.03 26.00 21.66
C TRP A 10 6.99 26.46 22.66
N GLU A 11 6.81 25.75 23.79
CA GLU A 11 5.89 26.14 24.87
C GLU A 11 6.33 27.46 25.57
N SER A 12 7.63 27.74 25.57
CA SER A 12 8.19 28.99 26.09
C SER A 12 8.11 30.14 25.09
N SER A 13 7.70 29.89 23.86
CA SER A 13 7.55 30.94 22.84
C SER A 13 6.20 31.65 22.97
N PRO A 14 6.14 32.96 22.61
CA PRO A 14 4.88 33.72 22.68
C PRO A 14 3.79 33.15 21.75
N GLU A 15 4.17 32.39 20.73
CA GLU A 15 3.23 31.69 19.83
C GLU A 15 2.68 30.40 20.46
N GLY A 16 3.49 29.67 21.22
CA GLY A 16 3.06 28.50 21.97
C GLY A 16 2.11 28.84 23.11
N GLN A 17 2.36 29.93 23.81
CA GLN A 17 1.49 30.42 24.88
C GLN A 17 0.12 30.90 24.37
N LYS A 18 0.08 31.56 23.22
CA LYS A 18 -1.18 31.94 22.56
C LYS A 18 -2.04 30.76 22.10
N ALA A 19 -1.41 29.71 21.65
CA ALA A 19 -2.10 28.48 21.25
C ALA A 19 -2.69 27.72 22.44
N ALA A 20 -2.06 27.80 23.60
CA ALA A 20 -2.55 27.24 24.86
C ALA A 20 -3.75 28.03 25.45
N GLU A 21 -3.75 29.37 25.32
CA GLU A 21 -4.84 30.20 25.76
C GLU A 21 -6.10 30.09 24.89
N ASP A 22 -5.95 29.86 23.57
CA ASP A 22 -7.06 29.73 22.63
C ASP A 22 -7.78 28.38 22.72
N GLY A 23 -7.34 27.48 23.57
CA GLY A 23 -7.95 26.15 23.75
C GLY A 23 -7.89 25.23 22.52
N ARG A 24 -7.29 25.69 21.42
CA ARG A 24 -7.20 24.94 20.18
C ARG A 24 -6.34 23.68 20.30
N PHE A 25 -5.33 23.77 21.16
CA PHE A 25 -4.42 22.63 21.37
C PHE A 25 -5.06 21.53 22.24
N SER A 26 -5.84 21.92 23.25
CA SER A 26 -6.57 20.96 24.09
C SER A 26 -7.69 20.24 23.33
N HIS A 27 -8.29 20.87 22.31
CA HIS A 27 -9.28 20.21 21.44
C HIS A 27 -8.63 19.16 20.53
N VAL A 28 -7.47 19.46 19.97
CA VAL A 28 -6.70 18.51 19.13
C VAL A 28 -6.21 17.32 19.94
N LEU A 29 -5.79 17.52 21.18
CA LEU A 29 -5.41 16.42 22.08
C LEU A 29 -6.61 15.57 22.51
N LYS A 30 -7.76 16.19 22.78
CA LYS A 30 -8.99 15.46 23.09
C LYS A 30 -9.50 14.61 21.92
N GLU A 31 -9.43 15.12 20.70
CA GLU A 31 -9.77 14.32 19.51
C GLU A 31 -8.78 13.18 19.28
N LYS A 32 -7.49 13.40 19.55
CA LYS A 32 -6.49 12.32 19.49
C LYS A 32 -6.69 11.25 20.57
N GLU A 33 -7.06 11.65 21.78
CA GLU A 33 -7.35 10.69 22.85
C GLU A 33 -8.64 9.91 22.60
N ALA A 34 -9.67 10.52 22.05
CA ALA A 34 -10.89 9.83 21.63
C ALA A 34 -10.67 8.90 20.43
N GLY A 35 -9.71 9.21 19.56
CA GLY A 35 -9.27 8.36 18.45
C GLY A 35 -8.20 7.33 18.80
N SER A 36 -7.60 7.43 19.98
CA SER A 36 -6.46 6.63 20.43
C SER A 36 -6.81 5.20 20.85
N ARG A 37 -8.04 4.76 20.65
CA ARG A 37 -8.39 3.33 20.85
C ARG A 37 -7.99 2.43 19.70
N ILE A 38 -7.30 2.97 18.68
CA ILE A 38 -6.81 2.19 17.54
C ILE A 38 -5.33 2.51 17.28
N SER A 39 -4.50 2.42 18.31
CA SER A 39 -3.09 2.09 18.10
C SER A 39 -2.96 0.58 18.15
N ALA A 40 -3.30 -0.06 17.05
CA ALA A 40 -2.89 -1.43 16.87
C ALA A 40 -1.36 -1.46 16.89
N PRO A 41 -0.73 -2.32 17.71
CA PRO A 41 0.72 -2.45 17.70
C PRO A 41 1.18 -2.81 16.28
N PRO A 42 2.37 -2.39 15.85
CA PRO A 42 2.90 -2.76 14.55
C PRO A 42 2.96 -4.28 14.47
N GLY A 43 2.15 -4.85 13.60
CA GLY A 43 2.05 -6.31 13.41
C GLY A 43 0.65 -6.91 13.59
N THR A 44 -0.35 -6.16 14.04
CA THR A 44 -1.72 -6.65 14.01
C THR A 44 -2.27 -6.52 12.59
N HIS A 45 -2.38 -7.65 11.93
CA HIS A 45 -3.17 -7.78 10.72
C HIS A 45 -4.61 -7.39 11.03
N THR A 46 -5.00 -6.19 10.66
CA THR A 46 -6.42 -5.83 10.66
C THR A 46 -7.08 -6.75 9.64
N VAL A 47 -7.81 -7.74 10.12
CA VAL A 47 -8.59 -8.63 9.26
C VAL A 47 -9.77 -7.80 8.73
N TYR A 48 -9.56 -7.18 7.58
CA TYR A 48 -10.66 -6.56 6.86
C TYR A 48 -11.56 -7.67 6.35
N HIS A 49 -12.69 -7.85 7.00
CA HIS A 49 -13.76 -8.70 6.49
C HIS A 49 -14.29 -8.04 5.21
N SER A 50 -13.83 -8.52 4.08
CA SER A 50 -13.94 -7.89 2.76
C SER A 50 -15.32 -8.02 2.10
N GLY A 51 -16.35 -8.32 2.86
CA GLY A 51 -17.70 -8.45 2.27
C GLY A 51 -18.21 -7.18 1.59
N HIS A 52 -17.85 -6.00 2.09
CA HIS A 52 -18.46 -4.75 1.66
C HIS A 52 -17.54 -3.52 1.60
N ALA A 53 -16.23 -3.68 1.71
CA ALA A 53 -15.33 -2.53 1.59
C ALA A 53 -15.40 -1.93 0.18
N SER A 54 -15.62 -0.62 0.10
CA SER A 54 -15.62 0.08 -1.18
C SER A 54 -14.23 0.07 -1.81
N LEU A 55 -14.16 0.18 -3.15
CA LEU A 55 -12.88 0.29 -3.85
C LEU A 55 -12.02 1.47 -3.38
N VAL A 56 -12.66 2.56 -2.96
CA VAL A 56 -11.96 3.74 -2.43
C VAL A 56 -11.24 3.40 -1.13
N GLN A 57 -11.89 2.68 -0.21
CA GLN A 57 -11.28 2.23 1.04
C GLN A 57 -10.12 1.26 0.78
N LEU A 58 -10.30 0.32 -0.16
CA LEU A 58 -9.28 -0.65 -0.52
C LEU A 58 -8.04 0.00 -1.17
N LYS A 59 -8.24 1.05 -1.96
CA LYS A 59 -7.14 1.82 -2.57
C LYS A 59 -6.25 2.52 -1.53
N ASN A 60 -6.83 2.93 -0.41
CA ASN A 60 -6.12 3.62 0.67
C ASN A 60 -5.37 2.66 1.61
N LEU A 61 -5.57 1.35 1.48
CA LEU A 61 -4.82 0.36 2.25
C LEU A 61 -3.34 0.38 1.85
N ARG A 62 -2.48 0.13 2.82
CA ARG A 62 -1.07 -0.18 2.53
C ARG A 62 -0.97 -1.57 1.90
N PRO A 63 -0.05 -1.76 0.93
CA PRO A 63 0.23 -3.08 0.41
C PRO A 63 0.68 -4.03 1.53
N GLN A 64 0.11 -5.23 1.56
CA GLN A 64 0.39 -6.24 2.58
C GLN A 64 1.52 -7.17 2.19
N ALA A 65 1.86 -7.22 0.91
CA ALA A 65 3.00 -7.94 0.36
C ALA A 65 3.53 -7.22 -0.89
N GLU A 66 4.77 -7.50 -1.23
CA GLU A 66 5.44 -6.90 -2.37
C GLU A 66 6.21 -7.97 -3.16
N LEU A 67 6.16 -7.87 -4.47
CA LEU A 67 6.96 -8.65 -5.41
C LEU A 67 7.87 -7.71 -6.18
N ASP A 68 9.17 -7.95 -6.13
CA ASP A 68 10.16 -7.21 -6.92
C ASP A 68 10.61 -8.05 -8.11
N LEU A 69 10.49 -7.47 -9.31
CA LEU A 69 10.80 -8.12 -10.59
C LEU A 69 12.05 -7.54 -11.25
N HIS A 70 12.89 -6.79 -10.50
CA HIS A 70 14.10 -6.27 -11.12
C HIS A 70 15.05 -7.40 -11.55
N GLY A 71 15.62 -7.26 -12.75
CA GLY A 71 16.61 -8.22 -13.25
C GLY A 71 16.05 -9.58 -13.73
N VAL A 72 14.74 -9.77 -13.75
CA VAL A 72 14.12 -10.99 -14.27
C VAL A 72 13.74 -10.84 -15.75
N THR A 73 13.64 -11.97 -16.46
CA THR A 73 13.14 -11.99 -17.83
C THR A 73 11.62 -11.79 -17.90
N ALA A 74 11.11 -11.47 -19.08
CA ALA A 74 9.66 -11.32 -19.29
C ALA A 74 8.86 -12.58 -18.96
N GLU A 75 9.40 -13.74 -19.33
CA GLU A 75 8.76 -15.05 -19.06
C GLU A 75 8.76 -15.41 -17.57
N GLU A 76 9.88 -15.17 -16.91
CA GLU A 76 9.99 -15.35 -15.45
C GLU A 76 9.06 -14.41 -14.71
N ALA A 77 9.00 -13.14 -15.12
CA ALA A 77 8.11 -12.14 -14.54
C ALA A 77 6.65 -12.58 -14.61
N GLN A 78 6.20 -13.10 -15.74
CA GLN A 78 4.83 -13.62 -15.88
C GLN A 78 4.55 -14.71 -14.86
N ARG A 79 5.39 -15.72 -14.76
CA ARG A 79 5.24 -16.85 -13.82
C ARG A 79 5.26 -16.36 -12.37
N MET A 80 6.22 -15.51 -12.04
CA MET A 80 6.34 -14.95 -10.68
C MET A 80 5.11 -14.15 -10.27
N VAL A 81 4.53 -13.38 -11.18
CA VAL A 81 3.29 -12.62 -10.93
C VAL A 81 2.11 -13.57 -10.68
N GLU A 82 1.93 -14.59 -11.51
CA GLU A 82 0.86 -15.57 -11.37
C GLU A 82 0.95 -16.31 -10.04
N ASP A 83 2.13 -16.81 -9.69
CA ASP A 83 2.39 -17.51 -8.43
C ASP A 83 2.21 -16.59 -7.21
N PHE A 84 2.69 -15.35 -7.30
CA PHE A 84 2.53 -14.35 -6.26
C PHE A 84 1.06 -13.99 -5.98
N LEU A 85 0.25 -13.85 -7.03
CA LEU A 85 -1.18 -13.58 -6.90
C LEU A 85 -1.89 -14.77 -6.25
N ARG A 86 -1.57 -16.00 -6.65
CA ARG A 86 -2.14 -17.23 -6.08
C ARG A 86 -1.78 -17.37 -4.61
N GLU A 87 -0.51 -17.19 -4.26
CA GLU A 87 -0.05 -17.22 -2.88
C GLU A 87 -0.70 -16.12 -2.01
N SER A 88 -0.79 -14.92 -2.55
CA SER A 88 -1.42 -13.79 -1.87
C SER A 88 -2.90 -14.05 -1.56
N LEU A 89 -3.62 -14.70 -2.47
CA LEU A 89 -5.00 -15.13 -2.24
C LEU A 89 -5.09 -16.21 -1.16
N ASN A 90 -4.21 -17.21 -1.19
CA ASN A 90 -4.16 -18.26 -0.18
C ASN A 90 -3.91 -17.67 1.21
N ARG A 91 -3.09 -16.63 1.29
CA ARG A 91 -2.82 -15.86 2.51
C ARG A 91 -3.93 -14.86 2.86
N LYS A 92 -5.00 -14.79 2.05
CA LYS A 92 -6.14 -13.87 2.25
C LYS A 92 -5.75 -12.39 2.26
N LEU A 93 -4.72 -12.02 1.52
CA LEU A 93 -4.31 -10.64 1.36
C LEU A 93 -5.34 -9.88 0.52
N VAL A 94 -5.42 -8.58 0.75
CA VAL A 94 -6.38 -7.69 0.07
C VAL A 94 -5.70 -6.83 -0.98
N LYS A 95 -4.58 -6.22 -0.63
CA LYS A 95 -3.80 -5.34 -1.50
C LYS A 95 -2.34 -5.72 -1.47
N VAL A 96 -1.76 -5.84 -2.66
CA VAL A 96 -0.34 -6.16 -2.85
C VAL A 96 0.28 -5.17 -3.83
N ARG A 97 1.61 -5.12 -3.87
CA ARG A 97 2.38 -4.27 -4.78
C ARG A 97 3.35 -5.11 -5.59
N ILE A 98 3.51 -4.77 -6.86
CA ILE A 98 4.48 -5.38 -7.76
C ILE A 98 5.39 -4.29 -8.30
N VAL A 99 6.69 -4.44 -8.12
CA VAL A 99 7.72 -3.52 -8.61
C VAL A 99 8.33 -4.13 -9.88
N HIS A 100 8.07 -3.48 -11.01
CA HIS A 100 8.56 -3.93 -12.33
C HIS A 100 9.67 -3.04 -12.88
N GLY A 101 9.98 -1.93 -12.20
CA GLY A 101 10.95 -0.95 -12.64
C GLY A 101 10.41 0.04 -13.69
N ARG A 102 11.18 1.11 -13.92
CA ARG A 102 10.80 2.19 -14.84
C ARG A 102 11.26 1.99 -16.28
N GLY A 103 12.04 0.93 -16.54
CA GLY A 103 12.58 0.66 -17.87
C GLY A 103 13.70 1.63 -18.31
N LEU A 104 14.41 2.22 -17.36
CA LEU A 104 15.48 3.20 -17.63
C LEU A 104 16.63 2.65 -18.47
N HIS A 105 16.79 1.33 -18.53
CA HIS A 105 17.84 0.64 -19.27
C HIS A 105 17.33 0.02 -20.59
N SER A 106 16.07 0.26 -20.96
CA SER A 106 15.53 -0.22 -22.22
C SER A 106 15.88 0.75 -23.35
N PRO A 107 16.34 0.27 -24.54
CA PRO A 107 16.70 1.11 -25.67
C PRO A 107 15.55 2.04 -26.12
N ASP A 108 14.33 1.59 -25.97
CA ASP A 108 13.11 2.33 -26.37
C ASP A 108 12.45 3.11 -25.23
N GLY A 109 13.08 3.16 -24.04
CA GLY A 109 12.50 3.79 -22.85
C GLY A 109 11.22 3.13 -22.34
N ARG A 110 10.83 1.98 -22.90
CA ARG A 110 9.66 1.20 -22.50
C ARG A 110 10.07 0.09 -21.55
N SER A 111 9.34 -0.04 -20.45
CA SER A 111 9.54 -1.17 -19.56
C SER A 111 8.79 -2.40 -20.09
N VAL A 112 9.52 -3.33 -20.67
CA VAL A 112 8.96 -4.61 -21.12
C VAL A 112 8.29 -5.34 -19.95
N LEU A 113 8.90 -5.31 -18.77
CA LEU A 113 8.33 -5.93 -17.58
C LEU A 113 7.00 -5.28 -17.17
N LYS A 114 6.87 -3.97 -17.31
CA LYS A 114 5.60 -3.26 -17.06
C LYS A 114 4.48 -3.79 -17.95
N ASP A 115 4.74 -3.93 -19.25
CA ASP A 115 3.76 -4.42 -20.20
C ASP A 115 3.37 -5.87 -19.91
N VAL A 116 4.33 -6.71 -19.57
CA VAL A 116 4.08 -8.11 -19.17
C VAL A 116 3.25 -8.16 -17.89
N VAL A 117 3.62 -7.42 -16.87
CA VAL A 117 2.88 -7.37 -15.60
C VAL A 117 1.44 -6.91 -15.82
N LEU A 118 1.23 -5.79 -16.52
CA LEU A 118 -0.12 -5.27 -16.76
C LEU A 118 -0.97 -6.23 -17.58
N ARG A 119 -0.40 -6.91 -18.55
CA ARG A 119 -1.08 -7.91 -19.35
C ARG A 119 -1.48 -9.12 -18.50
N THR A 120 -0.57 -9.63 -17.69
CA THR A 120 -0.81 -10.75 -16.78
C THR A 120 -1.88 -10.43 -15.76
N LEU A 121 -1.83 -9.22 -15.17
CA LEU A 121 -2.84 -8.76 -14.21
C LEU A 121 -4.23 -8.63 -14.87
N LYS A 122 -4.29 -8.13 -16.10
CA LYS A 122 -5.54 -7.97 -16.84
C LYS A 122 -6.20 -9.31 -17.20
N ALA A 123 -5.39 -10.33 -17.48
CA ALA A 123 -5.85 -11.67 -17.79
C ALA A 123 -6.19 -12.49 -16.53
N SER A 124 -5.72 -12.09 -15.37
CA SER A 124 -5.89 -12.85 -14.12
C SER A 124 -7.29 -12.70 -13.53
N PRO A 125 -7.97 -13.81 -13.21
CA PRO A 125 -9.27 -13.78 -12.53
C PRO A 125 -9.18 -13.34 -11.06
N TYR A 126 -7.97 -13.26 -10.50
CA TYR A 126 -7.71 -12.92 -9.11
C TYR A 126 -7.61 -11.42 -8.85
N VAL A 127 -7.62 -10.62 -9.89
CA VAL A 127 -7.43 -9.17 -9.83
C VAL A 127 -8.77 -8.45 -9.93
N ARG A 128 -9.08 -7.64 -8.92
CA ARG A 128 -10.27 -6.78 -8.91
C ARG A 128 -9.98 -5.39 -9.46
N ALA A 129 -8.85 -4.82 -9.10
CA ALA A 129 -8.42 -3.49 -9.56
C ALA A 129 -6.90 -3.34 -9.47
N THR A 130 -6.36 -2.48 -10.32
CA THR A 130 -4.95 -2.12 -10.35
C THR A 130 -4.78 -0.62 -10.50
N GLY A 131 -3.63 -0.09 -10.13
CA GLY A 131 -3.30 1.31 -10.36
C GLY A 131 -1.84 1.62 -10.03
N THR A 132 -1.44 2.83 -10.38
CA THR A 132 -0.08 3.32 -10.11
C THR A 132 -0.01 3.87 -8.68
N PRO A 133 0.96 3.45 -7.86
CA PRO A 133 1.16 4.02 -6.53
C PRO A 133 1.67 5.46 -6.59
N ALA A 134 1.64 6.13 -5.44
CA ALA A 134 2.24 7.45 -5.30
C ALA A 134 3.76 7.40 -5.58
N PRO A 135 4.40 8.52 -5.98
CA PRO A 135 5.83 8.55 -6.26
C PRO A 135 6.72 8.04 -5.14
N VAL A 136 6.32 8.28 -3.89
CA VAL A 136 7.01 7.80 -2.68
C VAL A 136 6.91 6.28 -2.47
N GLU A 137 5.94 5.64 -3.11
CA GLU A 137 5.69 4.19 -3.04
C GLU A 137 6.13 3.43 -4.30
N GLY A 138 6.90 4.06 -5.17
CA GLY A 138 7.43 3.47 -6.40
C GLY A 138 6.93 4.13 -7.70
N GLY A 139 5.87 4.91 -7.66
CA GLY A 139 5.35 5.66 -8.81
C GLY A 139 5.13 4.80 -10.05
N SER A 140 5.61 5.26 -11.19
CA SER A 140 5.47 4.56 -12.47
C SER A 140 6.28 3.25 -12.59
N GLY A 141 7.18 2.97 -11.64
CA GLY A 141 7.95 1.74 -11.57
C GLY A 141 7.27 0.60 -10.82
N ALA A 142 6.06 0.82 -10.30
CA ALA A 142 5.31 -0.17 -9.55
C ALA A 142 3.81 -0.13 -9.91
N VAL A 143 3.11 -1.16 -9.52
CA VAL A 143 1.65 -1.26 -9.61
C VAL A 143 1.09 -1.84 -8.32
N TRP A 144 0.05 -1.22 -7.79
CA TRP A 144 -0.73 -1.84 -6.71
C TRP A 144 -1.86 -2.68 -7.30
N VAL A 145 -2.17 -3.76 -6.63
CA VAL A 145 -3.19 -4.73 -7.04
C VAL A 145 -4.14 -4.98 -5.88
N ILE A 146 -5.43 -4.83 -6.12
CA ILE A 146 -6.48 -5.27 -5.20
C ILE A 146 -6.96 -6.64 -5.67
N LEU A 147 -6.87 -7.61 -4.77
CA LEU A 147 -7.23 -8.98 -5.05
C LEU A 147 -8.74 -9.20 -4.95
N GLN A 148 -9.25 -10.05 -5.83
CA GLN A 148 -10.66 -10.44 -5.83
C GLN A 148 -10.88 -11.60 -4.89
N ARG A 149 -11.59 -11.37 -3.80
CA ARG A 149 -12.05 -12.43 -2.91
C ARG A 149 -13.36 -13.01 -3.42
N GLY A 150 -13.52 -14.31 -3.34
CA GLY A 150 -14.81 -14.97 -3.53
C GLY A 150 -15.03 -15.77 -4.81
N LYS A 151 -14.07 -15.83 -5.73
CA LYS A 151 -14.03 -16.94 -6.69
C LYS A 151 -13.06 -17.98 -6.15
N ALA A 152 -13.60 -18.98 -5.47
CA ALA A 152 -12.85 -20.21 -5.27
C ALA A 152 -12.40 -20.68 -6.66
N GLU A 153 -11.11 -20.87 -6.83
CA GLU A 153 -10.61 -21.53 -8.04
C GLU A 153 -11.34 -22.84 -8.24
N PRO A 154 -11.74 -23.18 -9.46
CA PRO A 154 -11.89 -24.58 -9.79
C PRO A 154 -10.50 -25.19 -9.59
N VAL A 155 -10.39 -26.04 -8.58
CA VAL A 155 -9.19 -26.84 -8.36
C VAL A 155 -8.84 -27.46 -9.69
N ALA A 156 -7.78 -26.95 -10.32
CA ALA A 156 -7.25 -27.56 -11.54
C ALA A 156 -6.78 -28.96 -11.15
N ARG A 157 -7.48 -29.92 -11.66
CA ARG A 157 -7.09 -31.33 -11.54
C ARG A 157 -5.92 -31.61 -12.47
#